data_f0a2cb63aa5b1cb2463d13931c1801f0
#
_entry.id   f0a2cb63aa5b1cb2463d13931c1801f0
#
_cell.length_a   1.000
_cell.length_b   1.000
_cell.length_c   1.000
_cell.angle_alpha   90.00
_cell.angle_beta   90.00
_cell.angle_gamma   90.00
#
_symmetry.space_group_name_H-M   'P 1'
#
loop_
_entity.id
_entity.type
_entity.pdbx_description
1 polymer ?
#
loop_
_entity_poly.entity_id
_entity_poly.type
_entity_poly.pdbx_seq_one_letter_code
_entity_poly.pdbx_strand_id
1 'polypeptide(L)'
;HMFEDEEMGSYHPEIENADRNGDNEAGIIETLGNKLEKTFKNPLSAMKSEHEEKSHSDASAADEEVSIQGKILANLMGHITNDLAIGKKIKSGELRKRMREPAWLVPDCFVTEDIDMGGFTMKLLSSKENPNTERVILQLHGGGYMGAVRNAYYVFAGLYNEVSEGCSVLTPDYRVAPEHPYPAALEDAVACYKWLLSQGWFGSQIVLAGDSAGGGLAMCLTMYLRDHDMPLPAGIVAMSPWTDLTAGGESYETNYEKDPLFGNTRDSLIYVNDYPGDHDKMDPYISPLFGDFRGFPPMLIQAGSIEMLLSDSVDAAAKARNQGVKVRLSVYEGMFHVFQMGYLNFPESKRAWAEVKRFLKVIKEEE
;
A
#
# COMPACT_ATOMS: atom_id res chain seq x y z
N HIS A 1 14.09 -17.85 -12.80
CA HIS A 1 15.28 -17.60 -11.97
C HIS A 1 15.27 -16.26 -11.21
N MET A 2 14.25 -15.40 -11.38
CA MET A 2 14.13 -14.10 -10.68
C MET A 2 13.34 -14.20 -9.35
N PHE A 3 12.85 -15.38 -9.02
CA PHE A 3 12.12 -15.68 -7.78
C PHE A 3 12.83 -16.72 -6.91
N GLU A 4 14.11 -17.01 -7.20
CA GLU A 4 14.91 -17.93 -6.40
C GLU A 4 15.54 -17.19 -5.22
N ASP A 5 15.20 -17.67 -4.08
CA ASP A 5 15.73 -17.54 -2.73
C ASP A 5 16.94 -16.63 -2.51
N GLU A 6 16.71 -15.43 -1.98
CA GLU A 6 17.66 -14.80 -1.08
C GLU A 6 17.24 -15.13 0.36
N GLU A 7 18.02 -15.99 1.00
CA GLU A 7 17.88 -16.34 2.41
C GLU A 7 17.92 -15.10 3.28
N MET A 8 16.94 -14.98 4.18
CA MET A 8 16.95 -13.99 5.24
C MET A 8 18.14 -14.22 6.17
N GLY A 9 19.19 -13.42 6.02
CA GLY A 9 20.23 -13.31 7.01
C GLY A 9 19.67 -12.75 8.34
N SER A 10 19.90 -13.47 9.42
CA SER A 10 19.56 -13.02 10.76
C SER A 10 20.36 -11.77 11.11
N TYR A 11 19.67 -10.64 11.32
CA TYR A 11 20.29 -9.37 11.72
C TYR A 11 20.06 -9.11 13.21
N HIS A 12 21.13 -8.85 13.93
CA HIS A 12 21.12 -8.31 15.29
C HIS A 12 21.67 -6.88 15.25
N PRO A 13 20.90 -5.84 15.59
CA PRO A 13 21.45 -4.49 15.65
C PRO A 13 22.10 -4.22 17.01
N GLU A 14 23.36 -3.88 17.02
CA GLU A 14 23.97 -3.13 18.13
C GLU A 14 23.73 -1.64 17.91
N ILE A 15 23.07 -1.00 18.89
CA ILE A 15 22.77 0.43 18.87
C ILE A 15 24.01 1.17 19.36
N GLU A 16 24.77 1.81 18.48
CA GLU A 16 25.73 2.85 18.86
C GLU A 16 25.08 4.23 18.80
N ASN A 17 25.21 4.96 19.92
CA ASN A 17 24.77 6.33 20.12
C ASN A 17 25.45 7.31 19.16
N ALA A 18 24.69 7.93 18.28
CA ALA A 18 25.12 9.07 17.49
C ALA A 18 24.49 10.36 18.03
N ASP A 19 25.05 10.86 19.14
CA ASP A 19 24.91 12.24 19.56
C ASP A 19 26.02 13.07 18.90
N ARG A 20 25.68 13.79 17.83
CA ARG A 20 26.36 15.00 17.32
C ARG A 20 25.82 15.36 15.92
N ASN A 21 24.72 16.10 15.84
CA ASN A 21 24.40 16.97 14.69
C ASN A 21 22.98 17.57 14.79
N GLY A 22 22.63 18.17 15.95
CA GLY A 22 21.32 18.82 16.11
C GLY A 22 21.00 19.94 15.08
N ASP A 23 22.04 20.61 14.59
CA ASP A 23 21.86 21.72 13.61
C ASP A 23 21.60 21.20 12.18
N ASN A 24 21.98 19.99 11.87
CA ASN A 24 21.77 19.39 10.56
C ASN A 24 20.38 18.72 10.46
N GLU A 25 19.86 18.20 11.56
CA GLU A 25 18.53 17.59 11.60
C GLU A 25 17.41 18.62 11.40
N ALA A 26 17.51 19.81 12.03
CA ALA A 26 16.53 20.88 11.86
C ALA A 26 16.45 21.35 10.40
N GLY A 27 17.58 21.52 9.73
CA GLY A 27 17.63 21.90 8.30
C GLY A 27 17.08 20.82 7.37
N ILE A 28 17.29 19.56 7.70
CA ILE A 28 16.77 18.42 6.94
C ILE A 28 15.25 18.29 7.15
N ILE A 29 14.76 18.47 8.37
CA ILE A 29 13.32 18.46 8.69
C ILE A 29 12.59 19.56 7.92
N GLU A 30 13.15 20.78 7.90
CA GLU A 30 12.58 21.91 7.14
C GLU A 30 12.59 21.64 5.64
N THR A 31 13.67 21.08 5.11
CA THR A 31 13.79 20.73 3.69
C THR A 31 12.82 19.61 3.30
N LEU A 32 12.65 18.59 4.15
CA LEU A 32 11.70 17.51 3.94
C LEU A 32 10.25 18.00 4.09
N GLY A 33 9.98 18.84 5.08
CA GLY A 33 8.67 19.49 5.24
C GLY A 33 8.28 20.29 4.01
N ASN A 34 9.20 21.07 3.48
CA ASN A 34 9.00 21.87 2.26
C ASN A 34 8.85 20.99 1.00
N LYS A 35 9.60 19.86 0.91
CA LYS A 35 9.45 18.89 -0.18
C LYS A 35 8.13 18.15 -0.09
N LEU A 36 7.73 17.70 1.12
CA LEU A 36 6.44 17.06 1.35
C LEU A 36 5.30 18.02 1.02
N GLU A 37 5.38 19.29 1.45
CA GLU A 37 4.37 20.30 1.12
C GLU A 37 4.26 20.53 -0.39
N LYS A 38 5.39 20.57 -1.11
CA LYS A 38 5.41 20.64 -2.58
C LYS A 38 4.85 19.39 -3.22
N THR A 39 5.14 18.23 -2.68
CA THR A 39 4.61 16.94 -3.18
C THR A 39 3.10 16.86 -2.99
N PHE A 40 2.57 17.36 -1.88
CA PHE A 40 1.13 17.45 -1.64
C PHE A 40 0.44 18.53 -2.50
N LYS A 41 1.14 19.62 -2.83
CA LYS A 41 0.63 20.68 -3.72
C LYS A 41 0.82 20.38 -5.20
N ASN A 42 1.89 19.65 -5.56
CA ASN A 42 2.16 19.24 -6.95
C ASN A 42 2.98 17.95 -7.00
N PRO A 43 2.36 16.81 -6.71
CA PRO A 43 3.05 15.54 -6.54
C PRO A 43 3.79 15.04 -7.78
N LEU A 44 3.38 15.49 -8.98
CA LEU A 44 3.97 15.05 -10.25
C LEU A 44 5.10 15.96 -10.74
N SER A 45 5.32 17.11 -10.14
CA SER A 45 6.50 17.93 -10.44
C SER A 45 7.79 17.26 -9.95
N ALA A 46 7.70 16.47 -8.87
CA ALA A 46 8.80 15.66 -8.39
C ALA A 46 9.16 14.53 -9.36
N MET A 47 8.18 14.00 -10.10
CA MET A 47 8.40 12.94 -11.10
C MET A 47 9.07 13.48 -12.37
N LYS A 48 8.82 14.73 -12.77
CA LYS A 48 9.39 15.33 -13.99
C LYS A 48 10.83 15.81 -13.84
N SER A 49 11.25 16.21 -12.63
CA SER A 49 12.61 16.71 -12.40
C SER A 49 13.69 15.63 -12.39
N GLU A 50 13.33 14.35 -12.29
CA GLU A 50 14.28 13.24 -12.22
C GLU A 50 14.57 12.58 -13.58
N HIS A 51 13.80 12.88 -14.63
CA HIS A 51 14.11 12.42 -15.97
C HIS A 51 15.38 13.09 -16.59
N GLU A 52 15.90 14.15 -15.94
CA GLU A 52 17.11 14.85 -16.42
C GLU A 52 18.40 14.43 -15.72
N GLU A 53 18.36 13.67 -14.63
CA GLU A 53 19.57 13.13 -13.99
C GLU A 53 19.88 11.72 -14.45
N LYS A 54 20.91 11.63 -15.25
CA LYS A 54 21.46 10.45 -15.93
C LYS A 54 21.78 9.29 -15.00
N SER A 55 21.37 8.12 -15.50
CA SER A 55 22.02 6.80 -15.27
C SER A 55 23.41 6.85 -14.62
N HIS A 56 23.52 6.36 -13.39
CA HIS A 56 24.72 5.62 -12.96
C HIS A 56 24.41 4.72 -11.77
N SER A 57 24.85 3.51 -11.96
CA SER A 57 25.17 2.44 -11.02
C SER A 57 24.03 1.54 -10.52
N ASP A 58 24.03 0.35 -11.10
CA ASP A 58 23.68 -0.90 -10.43
C ASP A 58 24.45 -1.00 -9.12
N ALA A 59 23.74 -0.88 -7.99
CA ALA A 59 24.25 -1.28 -6.70
C ALA A 59 23.37 -2.40 -6.17
N SER A 60 24.00 -3.51 -5.87
CA SER A 60 23.44 -4.69 -5.23
C SER A 60 22.68 -4.31 -3.95
N ALA A 61 21.49 -4.88 -3.76
CA ALA A 61 20.67 -4.74 -2.55
C ALA A 61 21.27 -5.59 -1.41
N ALA A 62 22.43 -5.19 -0.88
CA ALA A 62 23.01 -5.76 0.33
C ALA A 62 23.37 -4.60 1.26
N ASP A 63 22.85 -4.63 2.50
CA ASP A 63 23.28 -3.85 3.65
C ASP A 63 23.28 -2.32 3.48
N GLU A 64 22.18 -1.73 2.98
CA GLU A 64 22.06 -0.28 3.03
C GLU A 64 21.51 0.19 4.38
N GLU A 65 22.33 0.96 5.08
CA GLU A 65 21.96 1.68 6.29
C GLU A 65 20.72 2.55 6.04
N VAL A 66 19.75 2.55 7.00
CA VAL A 66 18.53 3.35 6.88
C VAL A 66 18.88 4.80 6.61
N SER A 67 18.31 5.40 5.59
CA SER A 67 18.59 6.79 5.24
C SER A 67 18.19 7.76 6.37
N ILE A 68 18.93 8.84 6.49
CA ILE A 68 18.61 9.92 7.45
C ILE A 68 17.19 10.45 7.19
N GLN A 69 16.79 10.60 5.91
CA GLN A 69 15.46 11.01 5.51
C GLN A 69 14.38 10.05 5.97
N GLY A 70 14.62 8.74 5.84
CA GLY A 70 13.69 7.71 6.32
C GLY A 70 13.53 7.73 7.83
N LYS A 71 14.63 7.89 8.58
CA LYS A 71 14.63 8.01 10.06
C LYS A 71 13.85 9.25 10.52
N ILE A 72 14.07 10.39 9.88
CA ILE A 72 13.37 11.65 10.21
C ILE A 72 11.89 11.54 9.90
N LEU A 73 11.53 10.96 8.76
CA LEU A 73 10.12 10.81 8.39
C LEU A 73 9.41 9.84 9.35
N ALA A 74 10.05 8.75 9.76
CA ALA A 74 9.50 7.84 10.76
C ALA A 74 9.24 8.56 12.10
N ASN A 75 10.18 9.39 12.56
CA ASN A 75 10.02 10.19 13.79
C ASN A 75 8.89 11.23 13.64
N LEU A 76 8.83 11.92 12.50
CA LEU A 76 7.78 12.89 12.22
C LEU A 76 6.39 12.24 12.22
N MET A 77 6.26 11.08 11.61
CA MET A 77 5.00 10.31 11.61
C MET A 77 4.59 9.92 13.03
N GLY A 78 5.53 9.51 13.88
CA GLY A 78 5.29 9.22 15.29
C GLY A 78 4.73 10.42 16.04
N HIS A 79 5.26 11.62 15.83
CA HIS A 79 4.75 12.85 16.46
C HIS A 79 3.34 13.22 15.97
N ILE A 80 3.09 13.13 14.67
CA ILE A 80 1.76 13.43 14.08
C ILE A 80 0.70 12.46 14.60
N THR A 81 1.04 11.19 14.79
CA THR A 81 0.08 10.17 15.21
C THR A 81 -0.18 10.17 16.73
N ASN A 82 0.80 10.53 17.53
CA ASN A 82 0.60 10.66 18.98
C ASN A 82 -0.33 11.81 19.37
N ASP A 83 -0.35 12.90 18.59
CA ASP A 83 -1.25 14.03 18.80
C ASP A 83 -2.70 13.77 18.33
N LEU A 84 -2.87 12.79 17.47
CA LEU A 84 -4.18 12.41 16.97
C LEU A 84 -4.71 11.22 17.75
N ALA A 85 -5.37 11.27 18.83
CA ALA A 85 -6.08 10.13 19.46
C ALA A 85 -6.98 9.40 18.41
N ILE A 86 -6.30 8.85 17.39
CA ILE A 86 -6.85 8.44 16.08
C ILE A 86 -7.91 7.37 16.28
N GLY A 87 -7.68 6.39 17.17
CA GLY A 87 -8.61 5.30 17.38
C GLY A 87 -9.99 5.72 17.89
N LYS A 88 -10.07 6.66 18.85
CA LYS A 88 -11.34 7.16 19.40
C LYS A 88 -12.10 8.08 18.45
N LYS A 89 -11.37 8.92 17.69
CA LYS A 89 -11.99 9.88 16.75
C LYS A 89 -12.48 9.22 15.47
N ILE A 90 -11.81 8.17 15.02
CA ILE A 90 -12.25 7.39 13.85
C ILE A 90 -13.49 6.57 14.21
N LYS A 91 -13.55 6.00 15.40
CA LYS A 91 -14.70 5.26 15.91
C LYS A 91 -15.99 6.09 15.93
N SER A 92 -15.89 7.40 16.17
CA SER A 92 -17.05 8.31 16.16
C SER A 92 -17.45 8.83 14.79
N GLY A 93 -16.73 8.51 13.72
CA GLY A 93 -16.93 9.08 12.39
C GLY A 93 -16.55 10.57 12.27
N GLU A 94 -16.16 11.21 13.38
CA GLU A 94 -15.79 12.64 13.41
C GLU A 94 -14.56 12.95 12.56
N LEU A 95 -13.62 12.04 12.49
CA LEU A 95 -12.40 12.25 11.70
C LEU A 95 -12.72 12.40 10.20
N ARG A 96 -13.68 11.61 9.68
CA ARG A 96 -14.13 11.72 8.28
C ARG A 96 -14.80 13.07 8.00
N LYS A 97 -15.56 13.60 8.96
CA LYS A 97 -16.23 14.90 8.82
C LYS A 97 -15.26 16.07 8.88
N ARG A 98 -14.18 15.96 9.66
CA ARG A 98 -13.17 17.01 9.84
C ARG A 98 -12.08 17.01 8.75
N MET A 99 -11.84 15.87 8.10
CA MET A 99 -10.80 15.72 7.08
C MET A 99 -11.36 15.82 5.65
N ARG A 100 -12.24 16.78 5.40
CA ARG A 100 -12.64 17.12 4.04
C ARG A 100 -11.44 17.70 3.32
N GLU A 101 -10.87 16.92 2.46
CA GLU A 101 -9.83 17.39 1.56
C GLU A 101 -10.46 18.23 0.43
N PRO A 102 -9.74 19.26 -0.07
CA PRO A 102 -10.15 19.93 -1.29
C PRO A 102 -10.18 18.95 -2.46
N ALA A 103 -10.94 19.27 -3.50
CA ALA A 103 -10.93 18.48 -4.73
C ALA A 103 -9.49 18.32 -5.24
N TRP A 104 -9.14 17.08 -5.60
CA TRP A 104 -7.81 16.81 -6.13
C TRP A 104 -7.61 17.50 -7.47
N LEU A 105 -6.53 18.26 -7.58
CA LEU A 105 -6.15 18.91 -8.83
C LEU A 105 -5.47 17.89 -9.72
N VAL A 106 -6.15 17.51 -10.81
CA VAL A 106 -5.64 16.55 -11.78
C VAL A 106 -4.46 17.17 -12.53
N PRO A 107 -3.27 16.55 -12.50
CA PRO A 107 -2.14 17.00 -13.30
C PRO A 107 -2.45 16.97 -14.80
N ASP A 108 -1.85 17.89 -15.56
CA ASP A 108 -2.10 18.08 -16.99
C ASP A 108 -1.85 16.84 -17.86
N CYS A 109 -1.00 15.91 -17.40
CA CYS A 109 -0.70 14.67 -18.11
C CYS A 109 -1.78 13.58 -17.98
N PHE A 110 -2.76 13.78 -17.09
CA PHE A 110 -3.83 12.83 -16.84
C PHE A 110 -5.21 13.39 -17.22
N VAL A 111 -6.09 12.45 -17.48
CA VAL A 111 -7.55 12.65 -17.48
C VAL A 111 -8.15 11.75 -16.41
N THR A 112 -9.21 12.19 -15.76
CA THR A 112 -9.97 11.39 -14.80
C THR A 112 -11.42 11.32 -15.17
N GLU A 113 -12.05 10.19 -14.88
CA GLU A 113 -13.47 9.95 -15.03
C GLU A 113 -14.02 9.43 -13.70
N ASP A 114 -15.09 10.05 -13.21
CA ASP A 114 -15.82 9.56 -12.05
C ASP A 114 -16.95 8.65 -12.50
N ILE A 115 -17.00 7.44 -11.94
CA ILE A 115 -18.01 6.43 -12.27
C ILE A 115 -18.90 6.21 -11.06
N ASP A 116 -20.20 6.44 -11.21
CA ASP A 116 -21.19 6.17 -10.16
C ASP A 116 -21.60 4.71 -10.21
N MET A 117 -21.37 3.98 -9.14
CA MET A 117 -21.74 2.58 -8.96
C MET A 117 -23.07 2.39 -8.19
N GLY A 118 -23.76 3.47 -7.90
CA GLY A 118 -25.02 3.48 -7.15
C GLY A 118 -24.83 3.62 -5.64
N GLY A 119 -24.04 2.79 -5.01
CA GLY A 119 -23.74 2.85 -3.56
C GLY A 119 -22.39 3.45 -3.21
N PHE A 120 -21.52 3.61 -4.18
CA PHE A 120 -20.19 4.18 -4.07
C PHE A 120 -19.72 4.68 -5.44
N THR A 121 -18.61 5.41 -5.49
CA THR A 121 -18.04 5.94 -6.72
C THR A 121 -16.65 5.36 -6.97
N MET A 122 -16.20 5.41 -8.21
CA MET A 122 -14.83 5.07 -8.62
C MET A 122 -14.25 6.22 -9.41
N LYS A 123 -12.93 6.42 -9.31
CA LYS A 123 -12.18 7.33 -10.17
C LYS A 123 -11.25 6.53 -11.08
N LEU A 124 -11.40 6.70 -12.40
CA LEU A 124 -10.48 6.16 -13.38
C LEU A 124 -9.51 7.26 -13.81
N LEU A 125 -8.21 7.05 -13.55
CA LEU A 125 -7.14 7.90 -14.00
C LEU A 125 -6.48 7.29 -15.22
N SER A 126 -6.32 8.05 -16.28
CA SER A 126 -5.67 7.61 -17.53
C SER A 126 -4.68 8.63 -18.02
N SER A 127 -3.65 8.17 -18.73
CA SER A 127 -2.73 9.05 -19.45
C SER A 127 -3.51 9.82 -20.52
N LYS A 128 -3.27 11.13 -20.60
CA LYS A 128 -3.91 11.98 -21.62
C LYS A 128 -3.40 11.69 -23.02
N GLU A 129 -2.10 11.39 -23.11
CA GLU A 129 -1.44 11.03 -24.34
C GLU A 129 -0.88 9.61 -24.26
N ASN A 130 -1.01 8.84 -25.33
CA ASN A 130 -0.45 7.49 -25.46
C ASN A 130 -0.77 6.55 -24.26
N PRO A 131 -2.06 6.36 -23.89
CA PRO A 131 -2.41 5.44 -22.83
C PRO A 131 -2.01 4.01 -23.20
N ASN A 132 -1.49 3.28 -22.20
CA ASN A 132 -1.23 1.86 -22.35
C ASN A 132 -2.53 1.08 -22.12
N THR A 133 -3.01 0.44 -23.17
CA THR A 133 -4.28 -0.31 -23.18
C THR A 133 -4.10 -1.82 -22.98
N GLU A 134 -2.89 -2.29 -22.70
CA GLU A 134 -2.60 -3.71 -22.50
C GLU A 134 -3.03 -4.18 -21.11
N ARG A 135 -3.00 -3.29 -20.11
CA ARG A 135 -3.34 -3.58 -18.72
C ARG A 135 -4.11 -2.42 -18.07
N VAL A 136 -4.79 -2.77 -16.99
CA VAL A 136 -5.43 -1.83 -16.08
C VAL A 136 -5.08 -2.22 -14.64
N ILE A 137 -4.93 -1.23 -13.78
CA ILE A 137 -4.65 -1.44 -12.35
C ILE A 137 -5.89 -1.07 -11.56
N LEU A 138 -6.35 -1.99 -10.71
CA LEU A 138 -7.38 -1.74 -9.71
C LEU A 138 -6.67 -1.47 -8.38
N GLN A 139 -6.71 -0.20 -7.93
CA GLN A 139 -6.15 0.23 -6.66
C GLN A 139 -7.21 0.20 -5.58
N LEU A 140 -6.95 -0.58 -4.52
CA LEU A 140 -7.77 -0.64 -3.31
C LEU A 140 -7.04 0.10 -2.19
N HIS A 141 -7.61 1.21 -1.72
CA HIS A 141 -6.96 2.09 -0.77
C HIS A 141 -6.95 1.52 0.66
N GLY A 142 -5.96 1.94 1.46
CA GLY A 142 -5.90 1.69 2.89
C GLY A 142 -6.82 2.59 3.70
N GLY A 143 -6.63 2.59 5.00
CA GLY A 143 -7.43 3.36 5.97
C GLY A 143 -8.18 2.48 6.96
N GLY A 144 -7.72 1.23 7.14
CA GLY A 144 -8.25 0.30 8.15
C GLY A 144 -9.71 -0.08 7.94
N TYR A 145 -10.23 -0.05 6.74
CA TYR A 145 -11.65 -0.25 6.42
C TYR A 145 -12.61 0.77 7.06
N MET A 146 -12.08 1.85 7.63
CA MET A 146 -12.84 2.90 8.30
C MET A 146 -12.61 4.29 7.72
N GLY A 147 -11.51 4.49 7.01
CA GLY A 147 -11.20 5.72 6.29
C GLY A 147 -11.66 5.67 4.83
N ALA A 148 -12.29 6.76 4.36
CA ALA A 148 -12.61 6.94 2.95
C ALA A 148 -11.34 7.17 2.10
N VAL A 149 -11.47 7.08 0.77
CA VAL A 149 -10.37 7.40 -0.15
C VAL A 149 -9.91 8.85 0.07
N ARG A 150 -8.60 9.07 -0.02
CA ARG A 150 -7.94 10.37 0.13
C ARG A 150 -7.17 10.74 -1.11
N ASN A 151 -6.86 12.03 -1.26
CA ASN A 151 -6.09 12.54 -2.40
C ASN A 151 -4.71 11.87 -2.54
N ALA A 152 -4.10 11.43 -1.44
CA ALA A 152 -2.87 10.64 -1.46
C ALA A 152 -2.97 9.40 -2.37
N TYR A 153 -4.14 8.77 -2.46
CA TYR A 153 -4.36 7.62 -3.33
C TYR A 153 -4.47 7.97 -4.81
N TYR A 154 -4.88 9.18 -5.13
CA TYR A 154 -4.82 9.68 -6.51
C TYR A 154 -3.38 9.98 -6.93
N VAL A 155 -2.53 10.40 -5.99
CA VAL A 155 -1.08 10.49 -6.21
C VAL A 155 -0.51 9.08 -6.43
N PHE A 156 -0.89 8.10 -5.64
CA PHE A 156 -0.53 6.70 -5.86
C PHE A 156 -0.99 6.21 -7.25
N ALA A 157 -2.20 6.55 -7.66
CA ALA A 157 -2.68 6.22 -9.00
C ALA A 157 -1.78 6.79 -10.09
N GLY A 158 -1.31 8.03 -9.95
CA GLY A 158 -0.33 8.63 -10.84
C GLY A 158 1.01 7.89 -10.86
N LEU A 159 1.49 7.44 -9.69
CA LEU A 159 2.72 6.63 -9.59
C LEU A 159 2.54 5.23 -10.20
N TYR A 160 1.43 4.57 -9.96
CA TYR A 160 1.12 3.29 -10.62
C TYR A 160 1.03 3.44 -12.15
N ASN A 161 0.42 4.52 -12.63
CA ASN A 161 0.42 4.83 -14.06
C ASN A 161 1.85 4.97 -14.60
N GLU A 162 2.71 5.70 -13.91
CA GLU A 162 4.10 5.92 -14.32
C GLU A 162 4.89 4.60 -14.33
N VAL A 163 4.88 3.83 -13.24
CA VAL A 163 5.66 2.59 -13.14
C VAL A 163 5.12 1.46 -14.03
N SER A 164 3.88 1.55 -14.45
CA SER A 164 3.26 0.62 -15.42
C SER A 164 3.38 1.07 -16.86
N GLU A 165 4.11 2.16 -17.11
CA GLU A 165 4.32 2.72 -18.45
C GLU A 165 3.01 3.14 -19.14
N GLY A 166 2.12 3.79 -18.37
CA GLY A 166 0.92 4.44 -18.88
C GLY A 166 -0.40 3.67 -18.71
N CYS A 167 -0.43 2.61 -17.91
CA CYS A 167 -1.69 1.91 -17.62
C CYS A 167 -2.66 2.80 -16.85
N SER A 168 -3.94 2.70 -17.17
CA SER A 168 -5.01 3.33 -16.40
C SER A 168 -5.14 2.70 -15.02
N VAL A 169 -5.55 3.51 -14.05
CA VAL A 169 -5.72 3.10 -12.65
C VAL A 169 -7.13 3.42 -12.19
N LEU A 170 -7.87 2.41 -11.78
CA LEU A 170 -9.21 2.52 -11.22
C LEU A 170 -9.10 2.51 -9.69
N THR A 171 -9.58 3.57 -9.04
CA THR A 171 -9.56 3.71 -7.59
C THR A 171 -10.99 3.89 -7.07
N PRO A 172 -11.61 2.86 -6.50
CA PRO A 172 -12.91 2.99 -5.87
C PRO A 172 -12.83 3.67 -4.50
N ASP A 173 -13.82 4.48 -4.19
CA ASP A 173 -14.16 4.92 -2.84
C ASP A 173 -15.14 3.91 -2.24
N TYR A 174 -14.64 2.71 -1.94
CA TYR A 174 -15.47 1.63 -1.45
C TYR A 174 -16.05 1.94 -0.07
N ARG A 175 -17.21 1.39 0.21
CA ARG A 175 -17.92 1.60 1.49
C ARG A 175 -17.09 1.10 2.66
N VAL A 176 -17.08 1.85 3.74
CA VAL A 176 -16.26 1.61 4.93
C VAL A 176 -17.09 1.61 6.21
N ALA A 177 -16.56 0.96 7.24
CA ALA A 177 -17.12 0.96 8.57
C ALA A 177 -16.94 2.36 9.25
N PRO A 178 -17.68 2.69 10.30
CA PRO A 178 -18.69 1.86 10.95
C PRO A 178 -20.02 1.78 10.22
N GLU A 179 -20.33 2.67 9.26
CA GLU A 179 -21.62 2.70 8.56
C GLU A 179 -21.85 1.45 7.71
N HIS A 180 -20.77 0.91 7.14
CA HIS A 180 -20.79 -0.24 6.25
C HIS A 180 -19.73 -1.25 6.65
N PRO A 181 -20.01 -2.11 7.65
CA PRO A 181 -19.09 -3.17 8.05
C PRO A 181 -18.97 -4.27 6.99
N TYR A 182 -18.12 -5.25 7.24
CA TYR A 182 -18.02 -6.44 6.40
C TYR A 182 -19.41 -7.03 6.11
N PRO A 183 -19.73 -7.41 4.87
CA PRO A 183 -18.84 -7.56 3.72
C PRO A 183 -18.84 -6.40 2.71
N ALA A 184 -19.27 -5.20 3.09
CA ALA A 184 -19.50 -4.11 2.14
C ALA A 184 -18.27 -3.76 1.28
N ALA A 185 -17.09 -3.65 1.87
CA ALA A 185 -15.86 -3.36 1.12
C ALA A 185 -15.51 -4.45 0.10
N LEU A 186 -15.69 -5.72 0.48
CA LEU A 186 -15.49 -6.85 -0.43
C LEU A 186 -16.50 -6.86 -1.57
N GLU A 187 -17.78 -6.60 -1.29
CA GLU A 187 -18.83 -6.50 -2.30
C GLU A 187 -18.50 -5.41 -3.32
N ASP A 188 -18.03 -4.26 -2.85
CA ASP A 188 -17.65 -3.13 -3.70
C ASP A 188 -16.40 -3.47 -4.55
N ALA A 189 -15.41 -4.13 -3.97
CA ALA A 189 -14.23 -4.59 -4.70
C ALA A 189 -14.59 -5.61 -5.80
N VAL A 190 -15.49 -6.54 -5.51
CA VAL A 190 -16.05 -7.48 -6.50
C VAL A 190 -16.80 -6.74 -7.60
N ALA A 191 -17.62 -5.75 -7.26
CA ALA A 191 -18.35 -4.95 -8.23
C ALA A 191 -17.39 -4.17 -9.16
N CYS A 192 -16.29 -3.62 -8.63
CA CYS A 192 -15.27 -2.96 -9.44
C CYS A 192 -14.60 -3.92 -10.43
N TYR A 193 -14.25 -5.11 -9.97
CA TYR A 193 -13.65 -6.14 -10.82
C TYR A 193 -14.59 -6.58 -11.93
N LYS A 194 -15.85 -6.83 -11.60
CA LYS A 194 -16.90 -7.15 -12.59
C LYS A 194 -17.10 -6.01 -13.58
N TRP A 195 -17.05 -4.78 -13.14
CA TRP A 195 -17.13 -3.61 -14.01
C TRP A 195 -15.99 -3.59 -15.02
N LEU A 196 -14.74 -3.85 -14.60
CA LEU A 196 -13.60 -3.96 -15.50
C LEU A 196 -13.80 -5.06 -16.53
N LEU A 197 -14.26 -6.24 -16.12
CA LEU A 197 -14.59 -7.32 -17.04
C LEU A 197 -15.67 -6.89 -18.07
N SER A 198 -16.68 -6.14 -17.63
CA SER A 198 -17.75 -5.62 -18.48
C SER A 198 -17.28 -4.57 -19.49
N GLN A 199 -16.16 -3.88 -19.18
CA GLN A 199 -15.51 -2.94 -20.09
C GLN A 199 -14.61 -3.62 -21.13
N GLY A 200 -14.51 -4.95 -21.11
CA GLY A 200 -13.74 -5.74 -22.05
C GLY A 200 -12.35 -6.15 -21.58
N TRP A 201 -11.97 -5.84 -20.35
CA TRP A 201 -10.72 -6.32 -19.78
C TRP A 201 -10.79 -7.81 -19.47
N PHE A 202 -9.74 -8.55 -19.80
CA PHE A 202 -9.55 -9.91 -19.33
C PHE A 202 -8.90 -9.92 -17.94
N GLY A 203 -9.13 -10.96 -17.16
CA GLY A 203 -8.48 -11.11 -15.85
C GLY A 203 -6.96 -11.00 -15.94
N SER A 204 -6.34 -11.64 -16.94
CA SER A 204 -4.90 -11.57 -17.24
C SER A 204 -4.38 -10.14 -17.54
N GLN A 205 -5.25 -9.18 -17.76
CA GLN A 205 -4.90 -7.77 -17.98
C GLN A 205 -5.11 -6.91 -16.73
N ILE A 206 -5.71 -7.44 -15.68
CA ILE A 206 -6.03 -6.70 -14.44
C ILE A 206 -4.97 -7.00 -13.39
N VAL A 207 -4.30 -5.96 -12.90
CA VAL A 207 -3.41 -6.04 -11.73
C VAL A 207 -4.11 -5.40 -10.54
N LEU A 208 -4.13 -6.10 -9.41
CA LEU A 208 -4.61 -5.55 -8.15
C LEU A 208 -3.45 -4.88 -7.41
N ALA A 209 -3.68 -3.70 -6.88
CA ALA A 209 -2.73 -3.00 -6.04
C ALA A 209 -3.44 -2.48 -4.79
N GLY A 210 -2.82 -2.60 -3.63
CA GLY A 210 -3.41 -2.11 -2.39
C GLY A 210 -2.38 -1.96 -1.29
N ASP A 211 -2.67 -1.02 -0.38
CA ASP A 211 -1.88 -0.79 0.82
C ASP A 211 -2.72 -1.06 2.07
N SER A 212 -2.09 -1.56 3.13
CA SER A 212 -2.73 -1.80 4.42
C SER A 212 -4.01 -2.63 4.30
N ALA A 213 -5.16 -2.13 4.74
CA ALA A 213 -6.45 -2.79 4.54
C ALA A 213 -6.74 -3.10 3.07
N GLY A 214 -6.36 -2.20 2.15
CA GLY A 214 -6.51 -2.40 0.71
C GLY A 214 -5.66 -3.56 0.17
N GLY A 215 -4.48 -3.78 0.72
CA GLY A 215 -3.65 -4.94 0.41
C GLY A 215 -4.29 -6.26 0.86
N GLY A 216 -4.84 -6.28 2.06
CA GLY A 216 -5.65 -7.41 2.55
C GLY A 216 -6.90 -7.63 1.71
N LEU A 217 -7.59 -6.56 1.34
CA LEU A 217 -8.78 -6.60 0.50
C LEU A 217 -8.48 -7.16 -0.90
N ALA A 218 -7.33 -6.84 -1.48
CA ALA A 218 -6.90 -7.41 -2.76
C ALA A 218 -6.74 -8.94 -2.68
N MET A 219 -6.21 -9.45 -1.57
CA MET A 219 -6.11 -10.89 -1.34
C MET A 219 -7.49 -11.53 -1.13
N CYS A 220 -8.36 -10.90 -0.33
CA CYS A 220 -9.74 -11.34 -0.13
C CYS A 220 -10.53 -11.37 -1.46
N LEU A 221 -10.39 -10.34 -2.27
CA LEU A 221 -10.99 -10.28 -3.60
C LEU A 221 -10.53 -11.45 -4.47
N THR A 222 -9.23 -11.73 -4.49
CA THR A 222 -8.67 -12.84 -5.27
C THR A 222 -9.20 -14.19 -4.81
N MET A 223 -9.32 -14.42 -3.50
CA MET A 223 -9.95 -15.63 -2.95
C MET A 223 -11.40 -15.75 -3.40
N TYR A 224 -12.15 -14.66 -3.33
CA TYR A 224 -13.55 -14.62 -3.78
C TYR A 224 -13.68 -14.98 -5.26
N LEU A 225 -12.85 -14.38 -6.12
CA LEU A 225 -12.87 -14.65 -7.55
C LEU A 225 -12.59 -16.13 -7.85
N ARG A 226 -11.57 -16.69 -7.22
CA ARG A 226 -11.24 -18.12 -7.34
C ARG A 226 -12.39 -19.00 -6.88
N ASP A 227 -12.95 -18.72 -5.71
CA ASP A 227 -14.00 -19.54 -5.08
C ASP A 227 -15.32 -19.49 -5.89
N HIS A 228 -15.48 -18.48 -6.74
CA HIS A 228 -16.66 -18.30 -7.61
C HIS A 228 -16.36 -18.54 -9.09
N ASP A 229 -15.25 -19.21 -9.40
CA ASP A 229 -14.84 -19.55 -10.78
C ASP A 229 -14.81 -18.34 -11.73
N MET A 230 -14.44 -17.18 -11.21
CA MET A 230 -14.26 -15.97 -12.00
C MET A 230 -12.81 -15.84 -12.49
N PRO A 231 -12.58 -15.10 -13.61
CA PRO A 231 -11.23 -14.84 -14.08
C PRO A 231 -10.36 -14.18 -13.01
N LEU A 232 -9.15 -14.73 -12.79
CA LEU A 232 -8.21 -14.21 -11.79
C LEU A 232 -7.37 -13.06 -12.37
N PRO A 233 -6.88 -12.13 -11.51
CA PRO A 233 -5.99 -11.08 -11.93
C PRO A 233 -4.62 -11.60 -12.34
N ALA A 234 -3.86 -10.78 -13.08
CA ALA A 234 -2.51 -11.08 -13.54
C ALA A 234 -1.47 -11.06 -12.41
N GLY A 235 -1.70 -10.26 -11.38
CA GLY A 235 -0.80 -10.11 -10.26
C GLY A 235 -1.37 -9.23 -9.16
N ILE A 236 -0.71 -9.24 -8.02
CA ILE A 236 -1.06 -8.44 -6.84
C ILE A 236 0.17 -7.69 -6.36
N VAL A 237 0.05 -6.38 -6.19
CA VAL A 237 1.01 -5.53 -5.47
C VAL A 237 0.41 -5.15 -4.13
N ALA A 238 0.99 -5.63 -3.04
CA ALA A 238 0.51 -5.36 -1.69
C ALA A 238 1.60 -4.63 -0.88
N MET A 239 1.30 -3.42 -0.44
CA MET A 239 2.17 -2.59 0.39
C MET A 239 1.68 -2.65 1.83
N SER A 240 2.50 -3.19 2.74
CA SER A 240 2.13 -3.35 4.15
C SER A 240 0.73 -3.95 4.35
N PRO A 241 0.38 -5.06 3.70
CA PRO A 241 -0.99 -5.57 3.71
C PRO A 241 -1.46 -5.95 5.12
N TRP A 242 -2.68 -5.59 5.45
CA TRP A 242 -3.33 -6.03 6.68
C TRP A 242 -4.06 -7.34 6.46
N THR A 243 -3.40 -8.45 6.81
CA THR A 243 -3.87 -9.80 6.50
C THR A 243 -4.46 -10.55 7.70
N ASP A 244 -4.26 -10.02 8.90
CA ASP A 244 -4.70 -10.60 10.17
C ASP A 244 -5.34 -9.54 11.08
N LEU A 245 -6.68 -9.53 11.12
CA LEU A 245 -7.43 -8.58 11.95
C LEU A 245 -7.52 -9.04 13.41
N THR A 246 -6.95 -10.19 13.77
CA THR A 246 -6.89 -10.67 15.15
C THR A 246 -5.74 -10.07 15.95
N ALA A 247 -4.81 -9.37 15.28
CA ALA A 247 -3.58 -8.85 15.86
C ALA A 247 -2.72 -9.94 16.54
N GLY A 248 -2.72 -11.14 15.97
CA GLY A 248 -2.07 -12.33 16.56
C GLY A 248 -0.61 -12.52 16.16
N GLY A 249 -0.07 -11.72 15.25
CA GLY A 249 1.30 -11.87 14.75
C GLY A 249 2.36 -11.41 15.77
N GLU A 250 3.55 -11.99 15.68
CA GLU A 250 4.66 -11.71 16.58
C GLU A 250 5.06 -10.22 16.58
N SER A 251 5.04 -9.58 15.42
CA SER A 251 5.47 -8.18 15.28
C SER A 251 4.58 -7.16 16.01
N TYR A 252 3.36 -7.52 16.35
CA TYR A 252 2.49 -6.69 17.19
C TYR A 252 3.07 -6.46 18.58
N GLU A 253 3.88 -7.40 19.08
CA GLU A 253 4.62 -7.27 20.35
C GLU A 253 6.05 -6.78 20.10
N THR A 254 6.80 -7.37 19.17
CA THR A 254 8.21 -7.04 18.95
C THR A 254 8.44 -5.64 18.38
N ASN A 255 7.49 -5.10 17.62
CA ASN A 255 7.52 -3.75 17.06
C ASN A 255 6.60 -2.75 17.79
N TYR A 256 5.99 -3.14 18.90
CA TYR A 256 5.06 -2.29 19.65
C TYR A 256 5.64 -0.93 20.03
N GLU A 257 6.90 -0.87 20.45
CA GLU A 257 7.57 0.37 20.80
C GLU A 257 8.26 1.07 19.62
N LYS A 258 8.43 0.36 18.50
CA LYS A 258 9.16 0.85 17.33
C LYS A 258 8.28 1.48 16.26
N ASP A 259 7.03 1.01 16.13
CA ASP A 259 6.12 1.47 15.10
C ASP A 259 5.66 2.91 15.40
N PRO A 260 6.02 3.89 14.55
CA PRO A 260 5.65 5.28 14.80
C PRO A 260 4.17 5.57 14.56
N LEU A 261 3.47 4.69 13.84
CA LEU A 261 2.06 4.88 13.48
C LEU A 261 1.11 4.19 14.46
N PHE A 262 1.37 2.93 14.80
CA PHE A 262 0.48 2.10 15.61
C PHE A 262 1.05 1.74 16.97
N GLY A 263 2.31 2.08 17.24
CA GLY A 263 3.01 1.69 18.46
C GLY A 263 2.53 2.40 19.71
N ASN A 264 2.89 1.83 20.86
CA ASN A 264 2.68 2.38 22.21
C ASN A 264 1.22 2.62 22.59
N THR A 265 0.27 1.98 21.90
CA THR A 265 -1.18 2.07 22.20
C THR A 265 -1.90 0.79 21.76
N ARG A 266 -2.99 0.46 22.45
CA ARG A 266 -3.93 -0.59 22.07
C ARG A 266 -5.26 -0.02 21.55
N ASP A 267 -5.34 1.30 21.35
CA ASP A 267 -6.53 2.01 20.89
C ASP A 267 -6.51 2.37 19.39
N SER A 268 -5.49 1.92 18.66
CA SER A 268 -5.39 2.16 17.21
C SER A 268 -6.34 1.28 16.42
N LEU A 269 -6.51 1.61 15.13
CA LEU A 269 -7.39 0.89 14.19
C LEU A 269 -7.08 -0.60 14.06
N ILE A 270 -5.84 -1.02 14.29
CA ILE A 270 -5.46 -2.44 14.19
C ILE A 270 -5.95 -3.28 15.38
N TYR A 271 -6.38 -2.66 16.46
CA TYR A 271 -6.97 -3.32 17.63
C TYR A 271 -8.46 -3.03 17.79
N VAL A 272 -8.89 -1.79 17.50
CA VAL A 272 -10.25 -1.32 17.69
C VAL A 272 -10.84 -0.96 16.33
N ASN A 273 -11.65 -1.86 15.77
CA ASN A 273 -12.16 -1.72 14.43
C ASN A 273 -13.56 -2.29 14.30
N ASP A 274 -14.46 -1.52 13.73
CA ASP A 274 -15.87 -1.92 13.54
C ASP A 274 -16.10 -2.71 12.24
N TYR A 275 -15.09 -2.84 11.37
CA TYR A 275 -15.25 -3.51 10.09
C TYR A 275 -15.70 -4.98 10.19
N PRO A 276 -15.13 -5.83 11.06
CA PRO A 276 -15.58 -7.21 11.18
C PRO A 276 -17.03 -7.36 11.63
N GLY A 277 -17.59 -6.37 12.35
CA GLY A 277 -18.90 -6.47 12.96
C GLY A 277 -18.98 -7.68 13.89
N ASP A 278 -20.04 -8.47 13.76
CA ASP A 278 -20.25 -9.70 14.53
C ASP A 278 -19.63 -10.95 13.88
N HIS A 279 -18.89 -10.79 12.77
CA HIS A 279 -18.25 -11.88 12.08
C HIS A 279 -16.94 -12.30 12.77
N ASP A 280 -16.55 -13.55 12.58
CA ASP A 280 -15.27 -14.06 13.06
C ASP A 280 -14.12 -13.35 12.31
N LYS A 281 -13.23 -12.72 13.07
CA LYS A 281 -12.04 -12.05 12.51
C LYS A 281 -11.10 -13.01 11.76
N MET A 282 -11.19 -14.31 12.03
CA MET A 282 -10.44 -15.36 11.31
C MET A 282 -11.11 -15.78 10.00
N ASP A 283 -12.29 -15.23 9.66
CA ASP A 283 -12.89 -15.47 8.35
C ASP A 283 -11.88 -15.06 7.25
N PRO A 284 -11.55 -15.96 6.29
CA PRO A 284 -10.59 -15.68 5.21
C PRO A 284 -10.95 -14.48 4.35
N TYR A 285 -12.21 -14.12 4.26
CA TYR A 285 -12.66 -12.93 3.54
C TYR A 285 -12.54 -11.63 4.36
N ILE A 286 -12.16 -11.74 5.63
CA ILE A 286 -11.81 -10.62 6.51
C ILE A 286 -10.30 -10.59 6.74
N SER A 287 -9.73 -11.71 7.18
CA SER A 287 -8.30 -11.89 7.43
C SER A 287 -7.74 -12.95 6.47
N PRO A 288 -7.23 -12.53 5.31
CA PRO A 288 -6.80 -13.47 4.27
C PRO A 288 -5.63 -14.36 4.69
N LEU A 289 -4.88 -14.02 5.74
CA LEU A 289 -3.86 -14.89 6.31
C LEU A 289 -4.40 -16.29 6.64
N PHE A 290 -5.65 -16.39 7.08
CA PHE A 290 -6.29 -17.67 7.45
C PHE A 290 -6.93 -18.38 6.26
N GLY A 291 -6.83 -17.82 5.07
CA GLY A 291 -7.38 -18.39 3.84
C GLY A 291 -6.42 -19.30 3.09
N ASP A 292 -6.89 -19.78 1.96
CA ASP A 292 -6.14 -20.60 1.02
C ASP A 292 -5.66 -19.75 -0.16
N PHE A 293 -4.34 -19.69 -0.38
CA PHE A 293 -3.73 -18.94 -1.47
C PHE A 293 -3.53 -19.75 -2.76
N ARG A 294 -3.91 -21.03 -2.77
CA ARG A 294 -3.72 -21.85 -3.98
C ARG A 294 -4.42 -21.24 -5.18
N GLY A 295 -3.73 -21.23 -6.31
CA GLY A 295 -4.23 -20.65 -7.55
C GLY A 295 -4.06 -19.15 -7.69
N PHE A 296 -3.50 -18.46 -6.69
CA PHE A 296 -3.23 -17.03 -6.76
C PHE A 296 -2.23 -16.70 -7.88
N PRO A 297 -2.38 -15.53 -8.51
CA PRO A 297 -1.36 -14.98 -9.40
C PRO A 297 -0.09 -14.60 -8.61
N PRO A 298 1.00 -14.26 -9.30
CA PRO A 298 2.19 -13.73 -8.65
C PRO A 298 1.88 -12.53 -7.76
N MET A 299 2.54 -12.44 -6.61
CA MET A 299 2.42 -11.34 -5.66
C MET A 299 3.76 -10.68 -5.36
N LEU A 300 3.77 -9.36 -5.33
CA LEU A 300 4.79 -8.56 -4.67
C LEU A 300 4.22 -8.06 -3.35
N ILE A 301 4.89 -8.39 -2.24
CA ILE A 301 4.55 -7.91 -0.90
C ILE A 301 5.73 -7.08 -0.40
N GLN A 302 5.46 -5.83 -0.03
CA GLN A 302 6.45 -4.92 0.56
C GLN A 302 6.04 -4.56 1.98
N ALA A 303 6.99 -4.55 2.90
CA ALA A 303 6.76 -4.18 4.30
C ALA A 303 7.95 -3.40 4.87
N GLY A 304 7.71 -2.66 5.95
CA GLY A 304 8.75 -2.02 6.75
C GLY A 304 9.14 -2.88 7.95
N SER A 305 10.44 -2.91 8.28
CA SER A 305 10.92 -3.77 9.36
C SER A 305 10.45 -3.36 10.76
N ILE A 306 10.09 -2.10 10.95
CA ILE A 306 9.65 -1.59 12.26
C ILE A 306 8.12 -1.50 12.42
N GLU A 307 7.36 -1.88 11.40
CA GLU A 307 5.90 -1.82 11.51
C GLU A 307 5.32 -2.99 12.33
N MET A 308 4.26 -2.74 13.07
CA MET A 308 3.56 -3.78 13.82
C MET A 308 2.89 -4.80 12.91
N LEU A 309 2.54 -4.43 11.68
CA LEU A 309 1.97 -5.32 10.67
C LEU A 309 3.03 -6.15 9.90
N LEU A 310 4.29 -6.14 10.29
CA LEU A 310 5.33 -6.91 9.61
C LEU A 310 4.97 -8.39 9.50
N SER A 311 4.48 -8.99 10.59
CA SER A 311 4.06 -10.42 10.60
C SER A 311 2.95 -10.71 9.60
N ASP A 312 2.03 -9.77 9.36
CA ASP A 312 0.97 -9.92 8.38
C ASP A 312 1.53 -10.21 6.98
N SER A 313 2.58 -9.48 6.60
CA SER A 313 3.28 -9.66 5.33
C SER A 313 4.13 -10.94 5.30
N VAL A 314 4.94 -11.15 6.34
CA VAL A 314 5.86 -12.30 6.43
C VAL A 314 5.09 -13.61 6.45
N ASP A 315 4.06 -13.71 7.28
CA ASP A 315 3.28 -14.94 7.44
C ASP A 315 2.41 -15.23 6.21
N ALA A 316 1.81 -14.21 5.60
CA ALA A 316 1.06 -14.37 4.36
C ALA A 316 1.97 -14.80 3.20
N ALA A 317 3.15 -14.20 3.06
CA ALA A 317 4.13 -14.60 2.05
C ALA A 317 4.58 -16.05 2.22
N ALA A 318 4.91 -16.47 3.45
CA ALA A 318 5.33 -17.83 3.74
C ALA A 318 4.22 -18.84 3.42
N LYS A 319 2.99 -18.55 3.84
CA LYS A 319 1.85 -19.43 3.56
C LYS A 319 1.58 -19.56 2.06
N ALA A 320 1.57 -18.44 1.35
CA ALA A 320 1.33 -18.43 -0.09
C ALA A 320 2.40 -19.22 -0.85
N ARG A 321 3.67 -19.04 -0.52
CA ARG A 321 4.78 -19.81 -1.09
C ARG A 321 4.63 -21.31 -0.84
N ASN A 322 4.29 -21.70 0.40
CA ASN A 322 4.04 -23.10 0.75
C ASN A 322 2.86 -23.71 -0.02
N GLN A 323 1.95 -22.89 -0.50
CA GLN A 323 0.81 -23.27 -1.32
C GLN A 323 1.07 -23.13 -2.84
N GLY A 324 2.31 -22.93 -3.24
CA GLY A 324 2.74 -22.92 -4.64
C GLY A 324 2.59 -21.59 -5.36
N VAL A 325 2.33 -20.50 -4.65
CA VAL A 325 2.24 -19.15 -5.24
C VAL A 325 3.63 -18.53 -5.39
N LYS A 326 3.87 -17.86 -6.52
CA LYS A 326 5.06 -17.05 -6.72
C LYS A 326 4.93 -15.76 -5.91
N VAL A 327 5.72 -15.61 -4.86
CA VAL A 327 5.70 -14.43 -3.99
C VAL A 327 7.10 -13.85 -3.87
N ARG A 328 7.21 -12.55 -4.15
CA ARG A 328 8.35 -11.75 -3.73
C ARG A 328 7.95 -10.97 -2.47
N LEU A 329 8.64 -11.24 -1.38
CA LEU A 329 8.55 -10.46 -0.14
C LEU A 329 9.79 -9.57 -0.03
N SER A 330 9.59 -8.27 0.11
CA SER A 330 10.66 -7.31 0.34
C SER A 330 10.41 -6.54 1.62
N VAL A 331 11.28 -6.74 2.60
CA VAL A 331 11.25 -6.03 3.88
C VAL A 331 12.31 -4.92 3.84
N TYR A 332 11.86 -3.69 3.95
CA TYR A 332 12.70 -2.49 3.92
C TYR A 332 13.11 -2.12 5.34
N GLU A 333 14.42 -2.18 5.59
CA GLU A 333 14.98 -1.96 6.92
C GLU A 333 14.69 -0.55 7.45
N GLY A 334 14.24 -0.49 8.73
CA GLY A 334 13.92 0.75 9.41
C GLY A 334 12.68 1.48 8.90
N MET A 335 11.97 0.91 7.93
CA MET A 335 10.78 1.53 7.38
C MET A 335 9.53 1.20 8.17
N PHE A 336 8.60 2.14 8.14
CA PHE A 336 7.31 2.15 8.82
C PHE A 336 6.18 1.73 7.87
N HIS A 337 4.99 1.61 8.44
CA HIS A 337 3.78 1.18 7.73
C HIS A 337 3.46 2.08 6.53
N VAL A 338 3.37 1.49 5.35
CA VAL A 338 3.13 2.17 4.06
C VAL A 338 4.10 3.34 3.83
N PHE A 339 5.39 3.08 4.02
CA PHE A 339 6.45 4.08 3.79
C PHE A 339 6.50 4.58 2.34
N GLN A 340 5.89 3.86 1.40
CA GLN A 340 5.74 4.24 -0.01
C GLN A 340 4.91 5.52 -0.19
N MET A 341 4.19 5.96 0.86
CA MET A 341 3.57 7.30 0.90
C MET A 341 4.60 8.44 0.86
N GLY A 342 5.88 8.16 1.09
CA GLY A 342 6.97 9.09 0.82
C GLY A 342 7.14 9.38 -0.67
N TYR A 343 6.42 8.68 -1.54
CA TYR A 343 6.51 8.79 -2.99
C TYR A 343 7.95 8.64 -3.47
N LEU A 344 8.48 9.60 -4.22
CA LEU A 344 9.86 9.60 -4.71
C LEU A 344 10.80 10.52 -3.88
N ASN A 345 10.39 10.91 -2.66
CA ASN A 345 11.09 11.93 -1.88
C ASN A 345 12.22 11.39 -1.00
N PHE A 346 12.30 10.09 -0.78
CA PHE A 346 13.43 9.47 -0.06
C PHE A 346 13.79 8.09 -0.63
N PRO A 347 15.04 7.62 -0.39
CA PRO A 347 15.61 6.48 -1.11
C PRO A 347 14.81 5.19 -1.00
N GLU A 348 14.35 4.81 0.18
CA GLU A 348 13.64 3.55 0.40
C GLU A 348 12.31 3.53 -0.34
N SER A 349 11.53 4.62 -0.29
CA SER A 349 10.28 4.74 -1.04
C SER A 349 10.52 4.71 -2.54
N LYS A 350 11.54 5.40 -3.02
CA LYS A 350 11.93 5.39 -4.43
C LYS A 350 12.31 3.98 -4.91
N ARG A 351 13.07 3.23 -4.10
CA ARG A 351 13.41 1.83 -4.42
C ARG A 351 12.19 0.92 -4.43
N ALA A 352 11.25 1.13 -3.51
CA ALA A 352 10.01 0.37 -3.46
C ALA A 352 9.17 0.57 -4.72
N TRP A 353 9.02 1.80 -5.19
CA TRP A 353 8.32 2.08 -6.45
C TRP A 353 9.07 1.53 -7.67
N ALA A 354 10.39 1.57 -7.69
CA ALA A 354 11.18 0.94 -8.73
C ALA A 354 11.02 -0.60 -8.74
N GLU A 355 10.88 -1.21 -7.58
CA GLU A 355 10.58 -2.64 -7.46
C GLU A 355 9.19 -2.98 -8.01
N VAL A 356 8.18 -2.15 -7.76
CA VAL A 356 6.85 -2.30 -8.39
C VAL A 356 6.97 -2.30 -9.91
N LYS A 357 7.74 -1.38 -10.48
CA LYS A 357 7.98 -1.33 -11.92
C LYS A 357 8.59 -2.64 -12.44
N ARG A 358 9.62 -3.16 -11.77
CA ARG A 358 10.25 -4.44 -12.15
C ARG A 358 9.27 -5.61 -12.09
N PHE A 359 8.49 -5.68 -11.00
CA PHE A 359 7.47 -6.72 -10.83
C PHE A 359 6.44 -6.70 -11.96
N LEU A 360 5.92 -5.52 -12.32
CA LEU A 360 4.95 -5.38 -13.40
C LEU A 360 5.51 -5.81 -14.77
N LYS A 361 6.81 -5.61 -15.01
CA LYS A 361 7.48 -6.11 -16.22
C LYS A 361 7.60 -7.64 -16.21
N VAL A 362 8.04 -8.22 -15.09
CA VAL A 362 8.26 -9.67 -14.99
C VAL A 362 6.96 -10.45 -15.23
N ILE A 363 5.86 -10.05 -14.60
CA ILE A 363 4.58 -10.74 -14.78
C ILE A 363 4.00 -10.60 -16.19
N LYS A 364 4.44 -9.61 -16.97
CA LYS A 364 4.09 -9.46 -18.39
C LYS A 364 4.86 -10.40 -19.29
N GLU A 365 6.12 -10.67 -18.98
CA GLU A 365 7.02 -11.51 -19.78
C GLU A 365 6.73 -13.02 -19.60
N GLU A 366 6.04 -13.40 -18.52
CA GLU A 366 5.68 -14.79 -18.22
C GLU A 366 4.35 -15.24 -18.86
N GLU A 367 3.62 -14.35 -19.53
CA GLU A 367 2.42 -14.64 -20.33
C GLU A 367 2.77 -15.12 -21.75
#